data_cc50d8d2e14b7c750a08d52922a6e63e
#
_entry.id   cc50d8d2e14b7c750a08d52922a6e63e
#
_cell.length_a   1.000
_cell.length_b   1.000
_cell.length_c   1.000
_cell.angle_alpha   90.00
_cell.angle_beta   90.00
_cell.angle_gamma   90.00
#
_symmetry.space_group_name_H-M   'P 1'
#
loop_
_entity.id
_entity.type
_entity.pdbx_description
1 polymer ?
#
loop_
_entity_poly.entity_id
_entity_poly.type
_entity_poly.pdbx_seq_one_letter_code
_entity_poly.pdbx_strand_id
1 'polypeptide(L)'
;MIDPPRPEAKAAAATCRKAGIKPVMITGDHVVTASAIAKALGIMEPGDRAITGAELDAMTDETLDREVGNISVYARVSPENKIRIVKAWQRKGQVVSMTGDGVNDAPALKAADIGCAMGITVFAAMLLWHKTPLVSMQLLWINLVTDSLPAIALGMEAVESDVMDRKPKPKDEGIFAHGLGVQVVLQGLMFALLTLIGFVVGENVTGSPDGGQTMAFMILSLSQIVQAFNMRSEHSLFRIGPFSNHTLNWAALISLALVCLVLFTPVGIAFGLVTLPWELYLLGLGLILVPLLVMEISKVIGLIRHRH
;
A
#
# COMPACT_ATOMS: atom_id res chain seq x y z
N MET A 1 27.56 -30.35 -18.52
CA MET A 1 26.13 -30.12 -18.89
C MET A 1 25.80 -28.71 -18.52
N ILE A 2 25.44 -27.84 -19.45
CA ILE A 2 24.95 -26.48 -19.17
C ILE A 2 23.44 -26.59 -19.10
N ASP A 3 22.87 -26.22 -17.96
CA ASP A 3 21.41 -26.13 -17.82
C ASP A 3 20.96 -24.90 -18.64
N PRO A 4 20.08 -25.04 -19.64
CA PRO A 4 19.69 -23.91 -20.48
C PRO A 4 18.85 -22.92 -19.63
N PRO A 5 19.04 -21.61 -19.85
CA PRO A 5 18.25 -20.62 -19.14
C PRO A 5 16.76 -20.78 -19.48
N ARG A 6 15.89 -20.54 -18.51
CA ARG A 6 14.43 -20.61 -18.69
C ARG A 6 14.00 -19.62 -19.79
N PRO A 7 13.08 -20.04 -20.70
CA PRO A 7 12.65 -19.17 -21.80
C PRO A 7 12.10 -17.81 -21.36
N GLU A 8 11.43 -17.79 -20.18
CA GLU A 8 10.82 -16.60 -19.61
C GLU A 8 11.85 -15.58 -19.11
N ALA A 9 13.06 -16.02 -18.75
CA ALA A 9 14.11 -15.16 -18.18
C ALA A 9 14.56 -14.06 -19.16
N LYS A 10 14.59 -14.35 -20.46
CA LYS A 10 14.93 -13.37 -21.49
C LYS A 10 13.89 -12.27 -21.61
N ALA A 11 12.60 -12.64 -21.61
CA ALA A 11 11.50 -11.69 -21.65
C ALA A 11 11.47 -10.82 -20.37
N ALA A 12 11.69 -11.44 -19.22
CA ALA A 12 11.78 -10.74 -17.94
C ALA A 12 12.94 -9.72 -17.89
N ALA A 13 14.14 -10.10 -18.34
CA ALA A 13 15.27 -9.18 -18.42
C ALA A 13 14.99 -7.98 -19.35
N ALA A 14 14.37 -8.21 -20.51
CA ALA A 14 13.97 -7.15 -21.42
C ALA A 14 12.93 -6.21 -20.79
N THR A 15 11.97 -6.73 -20.05
CA THR A 15 10.96 -5.95 -19.34
C THR A 15 11.59 -5.10 -18.24
N CYS A 16 12.52 -5.66 -17.43
CA CYS A 16 13.27 -4.90 -16.45
C CYS A 16 13.98 -3.70 -17.07
N ARG A 17 14.69 -3.90 -18.20
CA ARG A 17 15.39 -2.82 -18.89
C ARG A 17 14.44 -1.74 -19.43
N LYS A 18 13.31 -2.14 -19.98
CA LYS A 18 12.26 -1.21 -20.44
C LYS A 18 11.76 -0.33 -19.31
N ALA A 19 11.64 -0.90 -18.10
CA ALA A 19 11.25 -0.20 -16.88
C ALA A 19 12.40 0.63 -16.25
N GLY A 20 13.60 0.67 -16.84
CA GLY A 20 14.75 1.38 -16.30
C GLY A 20 15.48 0.65 -15.17
N ILE A 21 15.17 -0.64 -14.97
CA ILE A 21 15.82 -1.50 -13.98
C ILE A 21 16.99 -2.21 -14.63
N LYS A 22 18.19 -2.08 -14.07
CA LYS A 22 19.38 -2.82 -14.53
C LYS A 22 19.40 -4.23 -13.93
N PRO A 23 19.17 -5.31 -14.71
CA PRO A 23 19.38 -6.67 -14.24
C PRO A 23 20.86 -6.97 -14.10
N VAL A 24 21.24 -7.64 -13.01
CA VAL A 24 22.60 -8.06 -12.71
C VAL A 24 22.59 -9.55 -12.38
N MET A 25 23.50 -10.32 -12.98
CA MET A 25 23.64 -11.74 -12.72
C MET A 25 24.70 -12.00 -11.66
N ILE A 26 24.29 -12.70 -10.60
CA ILE A 26 25.21 -13.20 -9.56
C ILE A 26 25.07 -14.71 -9.52
N THR A 27 26.15 -15.45 -9.76
CA THR A 27 26.12 -16.91 -9.90
C THR A 27 27.35 -17.58 -9.30
N GLY A 28 27.21 -18.84 -8.92
CA GLY A 28 28.33 -19.74 -8.57
C GLY A 28 29.08 -20.33 -9.78
N ASP A 29 28.55 -20.13 -11.00
CA ASP A 29 29.13 -20.69 -12.22
C ASP A 29 30.47 -20.01 -12.63
N HIS A 30 31.18 -20.64 -13.57
CA HIS A 30 32.38 -20.07 -14.14
C HIS A 30 32.03 -18.82 -14.98
N VAL A 31 32.92 -17.81 -14.94
CA VAL A 31 32.71 -16.50 -15.60
C VAL A 31 32.40 -16.61 -17.09
N VAL A 32 33.04 -17.56 -17.81
CA VAL A 32 32.77 -17.77 -19.24
C VAL A 32 31.37 -18.25 -19.50
N THR A 33 30.89 -19.20 -18.71
CA THR A 33 29.50 -19.72 -18.78
C THR A 33 28.49 -18.66 -18.40
N ALA A 34 28.72 -17.97 -17.29
CA ALA A 34 27.86 -16.90 -16.81
C ALA A 34 27.75 -15.76 -17.82
N SER A 35 28.88 -15.35 -18.44
CA SER A 35 28.86 -14.31 -19.48
C SER A 35 28.13 -14.72 -20.74
N ALA A 36 28.26 -16.00 -21.17
CA ALA A 36 27.51 -16.51 -22.32
C ALA A 36 25.99 -16.50 -22.06
N ILE A 37 25.58 -16.96 -20.89
CA ILE A 37 24.17 -16.96 -20.47
C ILE A 37 23.65 -15.53 -20.34
N ALA A 38 24.39 -14.63 -19.70
CA ALA A 38 24.00 -13.23 -19.50
C ALA A 38 23.83 -12.49 -20.84
N LYS A 39 24.68 -12.75 -21.83
CA LYS A 39 24.54 -12.24 -23.20
C LYS A 39 23.29 -12.79 -23.88
N ALA A 40 23.03 -14.10 -23.80
CA ALA A 40 21.88 -14.75 -24.38
C ALA A 40 20.55 -14.22 -23.80
N LEU A 41 20.54 -13.89 -22.52
CA LEU A 41 19.39 -13.31 -21.79
C LEU A 41 19.26 -11.81 -21.98
N GLY A 42 20.22 -11.12 -22.57
CA GLY A 42 20.26 -9.67 -22.68
C GLY A 42 20.54 -8.95 -21.33
N ILE A 43 21.13 -9.64 -20.35
CA ILE A 43 21.56 -9.05 -19.08
C ILE A 43 22.90 -8.29 -19.26
N MET A 44 23.78 -8.80 -20.11
CA MET A 44 25.07 -8.20 -20.40
C MET A 44 25.04 -7.51 -21.77
N GLU A 45 25.29 -6.20 -21.79
CA GLU A 45 25.36 -5.37 -23.01
C GLU A 45 26.79 -5.20 -23.53
N PRO A 46 26.96 -4.73 -24.79
CA PRO A 46 28.27 -4.34 -25.29
C PRO A 46 28.85 -3.23 -24.40
N GLY A 47 30.06 -3.50 -23.86
CA GLY A 47 30.73 -2.59 -22.90
C GLY A 47 30.59 -2.98 -21.44
N ASP A 48 29.63 -3.85 -21.10
CA ASP A 48 29.53 -4.37 -19.75
C ASP A 48 30.66 -5.38 -19.43
N ARG A 49 31.02 -5.42 -18.14
CA ARG A 49 32.08 -6.34 -17.64
C ARG A 49 31.44 -7.52 -16.89
N ALA A 50 32.16 -8.65 -16.96
CA ALA A 50 31.95 -9.78 -16.08
C ALA A 50 33.20 -9.94 -15.22
N ILE A 51 33.04 -10.12 -13.92
CA ILE A 51 34.13 -10.31 -12.97
C ILE A 51 33.93 -11.56 -12.13
N THR A 52 35.04 -12.09 -11.60
CA THR A 52 35.04 -13.20 -10.66
C THR A 52 35.03 -12.71 -9.21
N GLY A 53 34.67 -13.59 -8.26
CA GLY A 53 34.79 -13.32 -6.82
C GLY A 53 36.20 -12.92 -6.42
N ALA A 54 37.24 -13.56 -6.99
CA ALA A 54 38.63 -13.23 -6.70
C ALA A 54 39.02 -11.82 -7.19
N GLU A 55 38.56 -11.40 -8.36
CA GLU A 55 38.74 -10.02 -8.85
C GLU A 55 37.98 -9.02 -7.97
N LEU A 56 36.80 -9.38 -7.53
CA LEU A 56 36.01 -8.54 -6.61
C LEU A 56 36.69 -8.41 -5.23
N ASP A 57 37.28 -9.49 -4.71
CA ASP A 57 38.05 -9.49 -3.46
C ASP A 57 39.31 -8.59 -3.54
N ALA A 58 39.92 -8.50 -4.71
CA ALA A 58 41.07 -7.63 -4.96
C ALA A 58 40.68 -6.14 -5.14
N MET A 59 39.40 -5.82 -5.35
CA MET A 59 38.93 -4.44 -5.50
C MET A 59 38.74 -3.80 -4.14
N THR A 60 39.14 -2.51 -4.01
CA THR A 60 38.69 -1.67 -2.89
C THR A 60 37.24 -1.27 -3.07
N ASP A 61 36.56 -0.89 -1.97
CA ASP A 61 35.15 -0.45 -2.02
C ASP A 61 34.96 0.80 -2.89
N GLU A 62 35.95 1.74 -2.88
CA GLU A 62 35.89 2.94 -3.72
C GLU A 62 36.00 2.60 -5.22
N THR A 63 36.84 1.57 -5.56
CA THR A 63 36.93 1.09 -6.93
C THR A 63 35.67 0.40 -7.38
N LEU A 64 35.11 -0.45 -6.51
CA LEU A 64 33.84 -1.11 -6.77
C LEU A 64 32.71 -0.09 -6.95
N ASP A 65 32.63 0.94 -6.12
CA ASP A 65 31.61 1.99 -6.24
C ASP A 65 31.71 2.75 -7.57
N ARG A 66 32.90 2.96 -8.10
CA ARG A 66 33.07 3.57 -9.44
C ARG A 66 32.62 2.65 -10.56
N GLU A 67 32.98 1.38 -10.49
CA GLU A 67 32.83 0.43 -11.59
C GLU A 67 31.53 -0.39 -11.58
N VAL A 68 30.82 -0.49 -10.44
CA VAL A 68 29.62 -1.32 -10.27
C VAL A 68 28.57 -1.08 -11.35
N GLY A 69 28.46 0.15 -11.86
CA GLY A 69 27.55 0.51 -12.96
C GLY A 69 27.85 -0.20 -14.28
N ASN A 70 29.10 -0.58 -14.52
CA ASN A 70 29.58 -1.21 -15.76
C ASN A 70 29.72 -2.74 -15.62
N ILE A 71 29.44 -3.29 -14.44
CA ILE A 71 29.54 -4.72 -14.18
C ILE A 71 28.14 -5.32 -14.16
N SER A 72 27.86 -6.27 -15.03
CA SER A 72 26.58 -6.94 -15.17
C SER A 72 26.60 -8.41 -14.76
N VAL A 73 27.80 -8.99 -14.59
CA VAL A 73 27.96 -10.40 -14.20
C VAL A 73 29.01 -10.54 -13.12
N TYR A 74 28.64 -11.23 -12.04
CA TYR A 74 29.52 -11.62 -10.95
C TYR A 74 29.49 -13.14 -10.82
N ALA A 75 30.63 -13.77 -11.07
CA ALA A 75 30.82 -15.22 -11.12
C ALA A 75 31.62 -15.73 -9.93
N ARG A 76 31.24 -16.89 -9.37
CA ARG A 76 31.94 -17.52 -8.22
C ARG A 76 32.10 -16.59 -7.03
N VAL A 77 31.04 -15.87 -6.66
CA VAL A 77 31.06 -14.95 -5.52
C VAL A 77 30.57 -15.59 -4.23
N SER A 78 31.23 -15.22 -3.14
CA SER A 78 30.81 -15.61 -1.78
C SER A 78 29.54 -14.88 -1.32
N PRO A 79 28.84 -15.34 -0.29
CA PRO A 79 27.73 -14.60 0.30
C PRO A 79 28.10 -13.18 0.76
N GLU A 80 29.32 -13.00 1.30
CA GLU A 80 29.85 -11.69 1.73
C GLU A 80 29.99 -10.74 0.55
N ASN A 81 30.45 -11.25 -0.59
CA ASN A 81 30.58 -10.49 -1.83
C ASN A 81 29.23 -10.01 -2.37
N LYS A 82 28.16 -10.79 -2.19
CA LYS A 82 26.81 -10.34 -2.53
C LYS A 82 26.41 -9.08 -1.75
N ILE A 83 26.74 -9.05 -0.46
CA ILE A 83 26.47 -7.89 0.41
C ILE A 83 27.30 -6.68 -0.05
N ARG A 84 28.57 -6.87 -0.42
CA ARG A 84 29.41 -5.78 -0.95
C ARG A 84 28.85 -5.18 -2.23
N ILE A 85 28.39 -6.02 -3.17
CA ILE A 85 27.76 -5.58 -4.42
C ILE A 85 26.49 -4.76 -4.13
N VAL A 86 25.62 -5.26 -3.25
CA VAL A 86 24.39 -4.55 -2.86
C VAL A 86 24.70 -3.20 -2.25
N LYS A 87 25.65 -3.14 -1.31
CA LYS A 87 26.09 -1.88 -0.68
C LYS A 87 26.68 -0.89 -1.68
N ALA A 88 27.45 -1.35 -2.69
CA ALA A 88 27.99 -0.49 -3.72
C ALA A 88 26.89 0.17 -4.57
N TRP A 89 25.87 -0.58 -4.96
CA TRP A 89 24.69 -0.04 -5.65
C TRP A 89 23.89 0.94 -4.76
N GLN A 90 23.71 0.60 -3.47
CA GLN A 90 23.04 1.48 -2.51
C GLN A 90 23.78 2.79 -2.28
N ARG A 91 25.13 2.77 -2.23
CA ARG A 91 25.94 3.99 -2.13
C ARG A 91 25.83 4.90 -3.37
N LYS A 92 25.49 4.33 -4.54
CA LYS A 92 25.12 5.09 -5.75
C LYS A 92 23.68 5.60 -5.74
N GLY A 93 22.94 5.48 -4.64
CA GLY A 93 21.55 5.93 -4.55
C GLY A 93 20.55 5.01 -5.25
N GLN A 94 20.94 3.80 -5.65
CA GLN A 94 20.04 2.86 -6.29
C GLN A 94 19.31 1.99 -5.26
N VAL A 95 18.06 1.67 -5.56
CA VAL A 95 17.28 0.65 -4.82
C VAL A 95 17.65 -0.71 -5.39
N VAL A 96 18.13 -1.61 -4.53
CA VAL A 96 18.53 -2.96 -4.93
C VAL A 96 17.49 -3.96 -4.47
N SER A 97 16.90 -4.69 -5.41
CA SER A 97 16.04 -5.84 -5.11
C SER A 97 16.84 -7.12 -5.31
N MET A 98 16.88 -7.96 -4.27
CA MET A 98 17.25 -9.37 -4.40
C MET A 98 15.98 -10.18 -4.25
N THR A 99 15.77 -11.20 -5.09
CA THR A 99 14.56 -12.02 -5.08
C THR A 99 14.16 -12.44 -3.66
N GLY A 100 13.04 -11.91 -3.16
CA GLY A 100 12.44 -12.42 -1.93
C GLY A 100 11.64 -11.46 -1.05
N ASP A 101 11.82 -10.14 -1.09
CA ASP A 101 11.10 -9.29 -0.13
C ASP A 101 10.57 -8.01 -0.80
N GLY A 102 9.29 -8.05 -1.16
CA GLY A 102 8.52 -6.85 -1.49
C GLY A 102 7.80 -6.35 -0.25
N VAL A 103 8.14 -5.14 0.23
CA VAL A 103 7.37 -4.44 1.27
C VAL A 103 6.24 -3.69 0.59
N ASN A 104 4.98 -4.11 0.88
CA ASN A 104 3.79 -3.41 0.40
C ASN A 104 3.49 -2.21 1.32
N ASP A 105 3.58 -1.00 0.80
CA ASP A 105 3.31 0.24 1.53
C ASP A 105 1.80 0.52 1.73
N ALA A 106 0.93 -0.18 1.00
CA ALA A 106 -0.52 0.02 1.02
C ALA A 106 -1.17 -0.06 2.43
N PRO A 107 -0.80 -1.01 3.30
CA PRO A 107 -1.35 -1.06 4.66
C PRO A 107 -0.97 0.16 5.51
N ALA A 108 0.26 0.66 5.37
CA ALA A 108 0.74 1.83 6.12
C ALA A 108 0.02 3.11 5.69
N LEU A 109 -0.24 3.27 4.39
CA LEU A 109 -0.98 4.40 3.84
C LEU A 109 -2.43 4.42 4.32
N LYS A 110 -3.09 3.26 4.30
CA LYS A 110 -4.45 3.13 4.81
C LYS A 110 -4.55 3.47 6.30
N ALA A 111 -3.63 2.98 7.12
CA ALA A 111 -3.58 3.30 8.53
C ALA A 111 -3.36 4.80 8.79
N ALA A 112 -2.57 5.48 7.96
CA ALA A 112 -2.36 6.93 8.03
C ALA A 112 -3.65 7.72 7.73
N ASP A 113 -4.42 7.35 6.71
CA ASP A 113 -5.72 7.98 6.37
C ASP A 113 -6.69 7.89 7.55
N ILE A 114 -6.80 6.74 8.17
CA ILE A 114 -7.72 6.47 9.28
C ILE A 114 -7.30 7.22 10.54
N GLY A 115 -6.04 7.19 10.89
CA GLY A 115 -5.52 7.92 12.04
C GLY A 115 -5.77 9.43 11.91
N CYS A 116 -5.62 9.98 10.72
CA CYS A 116 -5.91 11.37 10.42
C CYS A 116 -7.41 11.68 10.59
N ALA A 117 -8.30 10.86 10.03
CA ALA A 117 -9.74 11.03 10.15
C ALA A 117 -10.22 11.00 11.60
N MET A 118 -9.78 10.02 12.39
CA MET A 118 -10.13 9.90 13.81
C MET A 118 -9.65 11.11 14.61
N GLY A 119 -8.40 11.51 14.44
CA GLY A 119 -7.81 12.65 15.13
C GLY A 119 -8.58 13.94 14.84
N ILE A 120 -8.85 14.23 13.58
CA ILE A 120 -9.60 15.43 13.17
C ILE A 120 -11.03 15.40 13.71
N THR A 121 -11.71 14.25 13.63
CA THR A 121 -13.10 14.09 14.12
C THR A 121 -13.20 14.38 15.62
N VAL A 122 -12.33 13.76 16.43
CA VAL A 122 -12.35 13.96 17.89
C VAL A 122 -11.95 15.38 18.24
N PHE A 123 -10.89 15.91 17.63
CA PHE A 123 -10.40 17.27 17.89
C PHE A 123 -11.46 18.33 17.53
N ALA A 124 -12.06 18.22 16.33
CA ALA A 124 -13.10 19.17 15.89
C ALA A 124 -14.36 19.11 16.76
N ALA A 125 -14.83 17.93 17.14
CA ALA A 125 -15.98 17.79 18.00
C ALA A 125 -15.74 18.34 19.41
N MET A 126 -14.56 18.10 19.97
CA MET A 126 -14.19 18.67 21.27
C MET A 126 -14.06 20.19 21.22
N LEU A 127 -13.53 20.74 20.13
CA LEU A 127 -13.37 22.18 19.97
C LEU A 127 -14.72 22.90 19.76
N LEU A 128 -15.60 22.34 18.93
CA LEU A 128 -16.84 22.99 18.52
C LEU A 128 -18.01 22.78 19.49
N TRP A 129 -18.10 21.59 20.07
CA TRP A 129 -19.25 21.19 20.92
C TRP A 129 -18.88 20.72 22.32
N HIS A 130 -17.58 20.61 22.65
CA HIS A 130 -17.09 20.04 23.91
C HIS A 130 -17.64 18.62 24.18
N LYS A 131 -17.89 17.84 23.12
CA LYS A 131 -18.43 16.48 23.18
C LYS A 131 -17.49 15.51 22.51
N THR A 132 -17.45 14.26 23.01
CA THR A 132 -16.67 13.17 22.42
C THR A 132 -17.54 12.42 21.41
N PRO A 133 -17.23 12.48 20.10
CA PRO A 133 -18.03 11.80 19.08
C PRO A 133 -17.81 10.29 19.07
N LEU A 134 -16.69 9.82 19.64
CA LEU A 134 -16.29 8.42 19.73
C LEU A 134 -15.62 8.19 21.08
N VAL A 135 -16.03 7.15 21.79
CA VAL A 135 -15.36 6.74 23.03
C VAL A 135 -14.16 5.83 22.75
N SER A 136 -13.23 5.74 23.71
CA SER A 136 -11.97 5.01 23.53
C SER A 136 -12.15 3.55 23.10
N MET A 137 -13.19 2.86 23.61
CA MET A 137 -13.49 1.48 23.23
C MET A 137 -13.88 1.37 21.75
N GLN A 138 -14.67 2.32 21.24
CA GLN A 138 -15.07 2.40 19.84
C GLN A 138 -13.87 2.66 18.95
N LEU A 139 -12.97 3.58 19.32
CA LEU A 139 -11.73 3.87 18.59
C LEU A 139 -10.81 2.65 18.54
N LEU A 140 -10.67 1.95 19.68
CA LEU A 140 -9.87 0.73 19.74
C LEU A 140 -10.45 -0.38 18.84
N TRP A 141 -11.77 -0.56 18.85
CA TRP A 141 -12.44 -1.53 17.99
C TRP A 141 -12.20 -1.23 16.52
N ILE A 142 -12.38 0.02 16.11
CA ILE A 142 -12.19 0.44 14.73
C ILE A 142 -10.75 0.13 14.29
N ASN A 143 -9.74 0.55 15.04
CA ASN A 143 -8.34 0.35 14.69
C ASN A 143 -7.92 -1.12 14.67
N LEU A 144 -8.33 -1.89 15.69
CA LEU A 144 -7.83 -3.25 15.89
C LEU A 144 -8.63 -4.28 15.09
N VAL A 145 -9.95 -4.15 15.03
CA VAL A 145 -10.83 -5.16 14.46
C VAL A 145 -11.23 -4.82 13.03
N THR A 146 -11.76 -3.62 12.82
CA THR A 146 -12.34 -3.26 11.51
C THR A 146 -11.28 -2.95 10.48
N ASP A 147 -10.14 -2.40 10.88
CA ASP A 147 -9.09 -1.95 9.96
C ASP A 147 -8.01 -3.00 9.67
N SER A 148 -7.63 -3.79 10.68
CA SER A 148 -6.50 -4.72 10.55
C SER A 148 -6.72 -5.80 9.49
N LEU A 149 -7.92 -6.39 9.40
CA LEU A 149 -8.20 -7.45 8.44
C LEU A 149 -8.13 -6.97 6.99
N PRO A 150 -8.82 -5.86 6.61
CA PRO A 150 -8.67 -5.30 5.26
C PRO A 150 -7.25 -4.81 4.94
N ALA A 151 -6.50 -4.28 5.94
CA ALA A 151 -5.12 -3.85 5.74
C ALA A 151 -4.19 -5.02 5.37
N ILE A 152 -4.30 -6.15 6.08
CA ILE A 152 -3.55 -7.38 5.75
C ILE A 152 -3.93 -7.88 4.35
N ALA A 153 -5.22 -7.88 4.02
CA ALA A 153 -5.72 -8.33 2.73
C ALA A 153 -5.26 -7.44 1.56
N LEU A 154 -5.10 -6.12 1.78
CA LEU A 154 -4.49 -5.22 0.81
C LEU A 154 -3.01 -5.53 0.56
N GLY A 155 -2.27 -5.96 1.60
CA GLY A 155 -0.90 -6.43 1.45
C GLY A 155 -0.76 -7.68 0.58
N MET A 156 -1.86 -8.41 0.32
CA MET A 156 -1.93 -9.58 -0.56
C MET A 156 -2.50 -9.24 -1.95
N GLU A 157 -2.64 -7.96 -2.30
CA GLU A 157 -3.12 -7.55 -3.62
C GLU A 157 -2.13 -7.99 -4.71
N ALA A 158 -2.67 -8.42 -5.85
CA ALA A 158 -1.85 -8.78 -6.99
C ALA A 158 -1.12 -7.54 -7.55
N VAL A 159 0.10 -7.75 -8.04
CA VAL A 159 0.90 -6.69 -8.67
C VAL A 159 0.16 -6.14 -9.89
N GLU A 160 0.10 -4.82 -10.03
CA GLU A 160 -0.51 -4.17 -11.18
C GLU A 160 0.24 -4.51 -12.48
N SER A 161 -0.50 -4.70 -13.57
CA SER A 161 0.08 -5.12 -14.87
C SER A 161 1.01 -4.07 -15.48
N ASP A 162 0.88 -2.81 -15.09
CA ASP A 162 1.66 -1.68 -15.60
C ASP A 162 2.84 -1.27 -14.69
N VAL A 163 3.07 -1.99 -13.58
CA VAL A 163 4.15 -1.68 -12.63
C VAL A 163 5.53 -1.63 -13.31
N MET A 164 5.76 -2.48 -14.31
CA MET A 164 7.02 -2.53 -15.07
C MET A 164 7.10 -1.50 -16.20
N ASP A 165 6.03 -0.77 -16.49
CA ASP A 165 6.03 0.37 -17.40
C ASP A 165 6.34 1.70 -16.69
N ARG A 166 6.41 1.69 -15.36
CA ARG A 166 6.73 2.84 -14.51
C ARG A 166 8.24 2.90 -14.24
N LYS A 167 8.78 4.12 -14.06
CA LYS A 167 10.18 4.30 -13.64
C LYS A 167 10.36 3.84 -12.19
N PRO A 168 11.53 3.29 -11.82
CA PRO A 168 11.85 2.97 -10.44
C PRO A 168 11.78 4.22 -9.55
N LYS A 169 11.24 4.05 -8.33
CA LYS A 169 11.21 5.13 -7.35
C LYS A 169 12.62 5.45 -6.85
N PRO A 170 12.99 6.73 -6.71
CA PRO A 170 14.25 7.13 -6.06
C PRO A 170 14.31 6.64 -4.61
N LYS A 171 15.51 6.30 -4.15
CA LYS A 171 15.73 5.78 -2.78
C LYS A 171 15.32 6.77 -1.69
N ASP A 172 15.50 8.06 -1.95
CA ASP A 172 15.23 9.13 -0.98
C ASP A 172 13.80 9.64 -1.04
N GLU A 173 12.95 8.99 -1.86
CA GLU A 173 11.55 9.35 -1.97
C GLU A 173 10.78 8.86 -0.74
N GLY A 174 10.28 9.80 0.05
CA GLY A 174 9.45 9.50 1.23
C GLY A 174 8.08 8.95 0.84
N ILE A 175 7.44 8.23 1.75
CA ILE A 175 6.10 7.65 1.56
C ILE A 175 5.06 8.71 1.17
N PHE A 176 5.21 9.94 1.64
CA PHE A 176 4.30 11.06 1.34
C PHE A 176 4.70 11.91 0.13
N ALA A 177 5.64 11.44 -0.70
CA ALA A 177 6.04 12.13 -1.92
C ALA A 177 4.90 12.22 -2.96
N HIS A 178 5.10 13.05 -3.98
CA HIS A 178 4.18 13.24 -5.11
C HIS A 178 2.74 13.62 -4.75
N GLY A 179 2.56 14.34 -3.61
CA GLY A 179 1.24 14.81 -3.19
C GLY A 179 0.41 13.81 -2.39
N LEU A 180 0.96 12.61 -2.11
CA LEU A 180 0.26 11.58 -1.33
C LEU A 180 -0.11 12.09 0.08
N GLY A 181 0.77 12.87 0.73
CA GLY A 181 0.47 13.49 2.02
C GLY A 181 -0.74 14.43 1.97
N VAL A 182 -0.87 15.22 0.88
CA VAL A 182 -2.04 16.08 0.67
C VAL A 182 -3.30 15.26 0.48
N GLN A 183 -3.21 14.17 -0.28
CA GLN A 183 -4.33 13.24 -0.50
C GLN A 183 -4.79 12.61 0.83
N VAL A 184 -3.88 12.14 1.68
CA VAL A 184 -4.19 11.59 3.01
C VAL A 184 -4.93 12.63 3.86
N VAL A 185 -4.46 13.88 3.90
CA VAL A 185 -5.12 14.95 4.66
C VAL A 185 -6.51 15.26 4.12
N LEU A 186 -6.67 15.38 2.80
CA LEU A 186 -7.97 15.67 2.19
C LEU A 186 -8.98 14.54 2.42
N GLN A 187 -8.55 13.29 2.31
CA GLN A 187 -9.39 12.13 2.60
C GLN A 187 -9.74 12.07 4.09
N GLY A 188 -8.77 12.30 4.97
CA GLY A 188 -9.00 12.38 6.41
C GLY A 188 -10.02 13.47 6.78
N LEU A 189 -9.93 14.65 6.16
CA LEU A 189 -10.92 15.72 6.32
C LEU A 189 -12.31 15.31 5.83
N MET A 190 -12.41 14.64 4.69
CA MET A 190 -13.66 14.15 4.15
C MET A 190 -14.33 13.16 5.12
N PHE A 191 -13.60 12.15 5.59
CA PHE A 191 -14.15 11.18 6.55
C PHE A 191 -14.53 11.82 7.87
N ALA A 192 -13.70 12.77 8.38
CA ALA A 192 -14.03 13.52 9.59
C ALA A 192 -15.32 14.31 9.43
N LEU A 193 -15.49 15.01 8.31
CA LEU A 193 -16.70 15.79 8.03
C LEU A 193 -17.95 14.89 7.96
N LEU A 194 -17.89 13.77 7.23
CA LEU A 194 -19.01 12.84 7.13
C LEU A 194 -19.37 12.24 8.49
N THR A 195 -18.38 11.89 9.30
CA THR A 195 -18.58 11.36 10.65
C THR A 195 -19.20 12.40 11.58
N LEU A 196 -18.74 13.66 11.52
CA LEU A 196 -19.31 14.76 12.31
C LEU A 196 -20.74 15.10 11.89
N ILE A 197 -21.05 15.08 10.59
CA ILE A 197 -22.43 15.23 10.10
C ILE A 197 -23.31 14.13 10.70
N GLY A 198 -22.85 12.88 10.63
CA GLY A 198 -23.58 11.75 11.22
C GLY A 198 -23.78 11.90 12.72
N PHE A 199 -22.72 12.33 13.45
CA PHE A 199 -22.81 12.58 14.89
C PHE A 199 -23.89 13.62 15.23
N VAL A 200 -23.84 14.79 14.58
CA VAL A 200 -24.80 15.89 14.84
C VAL A 200 -26.22 15.49 14.47
N VAL A 201 -26.41 14.84 13.33
CA VAL A 201 -27.76 14.38 12.93
C VAL A 201 -28.26 13.28 13.86
N GLY A 202 -27.42 12.32 14.21
CA GLY A 202 -27.77 11.26 15.16
C GLY A 202 -28.18 11.81 16.52
N GLU A 203 -27.42 12.75 17.07
CA GLU A 203 -27.76 13.42 18.34
C GLU A 203 -29.06 14.20 18.24
N ASN A 204 -29.26 14.99 17.18
CA ASN A 204 -30.48 15.80 17.01
C ASN A 204 -31.77 14.96 16.85
N VAL A 205 -31.69 13.84 16.13
CA VAL A 205 -32.86 12.98 15.89
C VAL A 205 -33.19 12.12 17.10
N THR A 206 -32.18 11.60 17.81
CA THR A 206 -32.39 10.75 18.97
C THR A 206 -32.57 11.54 20.26
N GLY A 207 -32.15 12.81 20.29
CA GLY A 207 -32.13 13.63 21.50
C GLY A 207 -31.05 13.21 22.52
N SER A 208 -30.14 12.33 22.14
CA SER A 208 -29.09 11.77 23.01
C SER A 208 -27.71 11.80 22.34
N PRO A 209 -26.66 12.14 23.08
CA PRO A 209 -25.27 12.01 22.61
C PRO A 209 -24.92 10.60 22.15
N ASP A 210 -25.49 9.57 22.77
CA ASP A 210 -25.24 8.17 22.43
C ASP A 210 -25.72 7.82 21.02
N GLY A 211 -26.83 8.44 20.57
CA GLY A 211 -27.29 8.32 19.19
C GLY A 211 -26.31 8.92 18.19
N GLY A 212 -25.73 10.08 18.53
CA GLY A 212 -24.67 10.70 17.76
C GLY A 212 -23.40 9.81 17.70
N GLN A 213 -22.97 9.27 18.83
CA GLN A 213 -21.82 8.36 18.91
C GLN A 213 -22.04 7.07 18.10
N THR A 214 -23.26 6.52 18.15
CA THR A 214 -23.61 5.32 17.37
C THR A 214 -23.53 5.60 15.86
N MET A 215 -24.03 6.75 15.41
CA MET A 215 -23.91 7.18 14.01
C MET A 215 -22.45 7.39 13.61
N ALA A 216 -21.66 8.07 14.43
CA ALA A 216 -20.23 8.30 14.18
C ALA A 216 -19.46 6.99 14.07
N PHE A 217 -19.69 6.04 15.00
CA PHE A 217 -19.09 4.71 14.99
C PHE A 217 -19.46 3.94 13.73
N MET A 218 -20.75 3.91 13.36
CA MET A 218 -21.22 3.22 12.16
C MET A 218 -20.58 3.78 10.89
N ILE A 219 -20.63 5.11 10.70
CA ILE A 219 -20.11 5.75 9.51
C ILE A 219 -18.61 5.53 9.39
N LEU A 220 -17.85 5.75 10.46
CA LEU A 220 -16.40 5.62 10.41
C LEU A 220 -15.99 4.17 10.18
N SER A 221 -16.59 3.20 10.91
CA SER A 221 -16.27 1.77 10.76
C SER A 221 -16.56 1.24 9.36
N LEU A 222 -17.72 1.53 8.80
CA LEU A 222 -18.11 1.02 7.49
C LEU A 222 -17.44 1.77 6.35
N SER A 223 -17.16 3.06 6.50
CA SER A 223 -16.38 3.83 5.52
C SER A 223 -14.98 3.27 5.32
N GLN A 224 -14.37 2.71 6.36
CA GLN A 224 -13.04 2.07 6.26
C GLN A 224 -13.05 0.82 5.41
N ILE A 225 -14.11 0.00 5.53
CA ILE A 225 -14.27 -1.18 4.68
C ILE A 225 -14.37 -0.75 3.21
N VAL A 226 -15.18 0.28 2.92
CA VAL A 226 -15.31 0.84 1.56
C VAL A 226 -13.98 1.43 1.08
N GLN A 227 -13.26 2.16 1.94
CA GLN A 227 -11.98 2.74 1.62
C GLN A 227 -10.92 1.68 1.29
N ALA A 228 -10.95 0.52 1.90
CA ALA A 228 -10.06 -0.58 1.56
C ALA A 228 -10.17 -0.98 0.08
N PHE A 229 -11.36 -0.97 -0.49
CA PHE A 229 -11.53 -1.21 -1.93
C PHE A 229 -11.02 -0.06 -2.79
N ASN A 230 -11.18 1.20 -2.35
CA ASN A 230 -10.64 2.36 -3.05
C ASN A 230 -9.10 2.36 -3.12
N MET A 231 -8.45 1.86 -2.07
CA MET A 231 -6.98 1.86 -1.94
C MET A 231 -6.28 0.73 -2.70
N ARG A 232 -7.01 -0.16 -3.37
CA ARG A 232 -6.44 -1.30 -4.11
C ARG A 232 -5.56 -0.88 -5.28
N SER A 233 -5.91 0.19 -5.96
CA SER A 233 -5.22 0.66 -7.16
C SER A 233 -5.47 2.13 -7.42
N GLU A 234 -4.55 2.77 -8.14
CA GLU A 234 -4.74 4.11 -8.71
C GLU A 234 -5.75 4.11 -9.86
N HIS A 235 -6.00 2.96 -10.47
CA HIS A 235 -7.03 2.81 -11.49
C HIS A 235 -8.43 2.71 -10.87
N SER A 236 -9.45 3.01 -11.69
CA SER A 236 -10.84 2.85 -11.27
C SER A 236 -11.10 1.42 -10.79
N LEU A 237 -11.81 1.31 -9.67
CA LEU A 237 -12.22 0.04 -9.07
C LEU A 237 -12.97 -0.86 -10.07
N PHE A 238 -13.79 -0.24 -10.93
CA PHE A 238 -14.56 -0.96 -11.95
C PHE A 238 -13.68 -1.51 -13.08
N ARG A 239 -12.51 -0.90 -13.34
CA ARG A 239 -11.57 -1.38 -14.35
C ARG A 239 -10.79 -2.61 -13.88
N ILE A 240 -10.38 -2.64 -12.61
CA ILE A 240 -9.62 -3.77 -12.03
C ILE A 240 -10.53 -4.93 -11.59
N GLY A 241 -11.84 -4.69 -11.52
CA GLY A 241 -12.82 -5.63 -10.98
C GLY A 241 -12.95 -5.52 -9.46
N PRO A 242 -14.09 -5.02 -8.93
CA PRO A 242 -14.24 -4.73 -7.50
C PRO A 242 -14.00 -5.96 -6.61
N PHE A 243 -14.34 -7.15 -7.08
CA PHE A 243 -14.27 -8.41 -6.31
C PHE A 243 -13.13 -9.35 -6.75
N SER A 244 -12.14 -8.87 -7.49
CA SER A 244 -11.02 -9.69 -7.98
C SER A 244 -10.08 -10.18 -6.86
N ASN A 245 -9.94 -9.42 -5.76
CA ASN A 245 -9.18 -9.85 -4.58
C ASN A 245 -10.07 -10.63 -3.60
N HIS A 246 -10.02 -11.96 -3.67
CA HIS A 246 -10.82 -12.83 -2.80
C HIS A 246 -10.48 -12.66 -1.32
N THR A 247 -9.22 -12.40 -0.98
CA THR A 247 -8.78 -12.19 0.41
C THR A 247 -9.41 -10.93 0.99
N LEU A 248 -9.42 -9.83 0.22
CA LEU A 248 -10.06 -8.59 0.63
C LEU A 248 -11.58 -8.75 0.75
N ASN A 249 -12.21 -9.50 -0.15
CA ASN A 249 -13.65 -9.77 -0.08
C ASN A 249 -14.03 -10.49 1.22
N TRP A 250 -13.27 -11.52 1.60
CA TRP A 250 -13.48 -12.22 2.87
C TRP A 250 -13.18 -11.33 4.08
N ALA A 251 -12.09 -10.57 4.05
CA ALA A 251 -11.76 -9.63 5.11
C ALA A 251 -12.86 -8.58 5.31
N ALA A 252 -13.37 -8.00 4.22
CA ALA A 252 -14.46 -7.04 4.25
C ALA A 252 -15.76 -7.65 4.78
N LEU A 253 -16.10 -8.87 4.37
CA LEU A 253 -17.28 -9.57 4.85
C LEU A 253 -17.21 -9.87 6.35
N ILE A 254 -16.05 -10.33 6.84
CA ILE A 254 -15.83 -10.58 8.27
C ILE A 254 -15.89 -9.26 9.04
N SER A 255 -15.23 -8.19 8.59
CA SER A 255 -15.27 -6.88 9.23
C SER A 255 -16.70 -6.32 9.27
N LEU A 256 -17.46 -6.46 8.18
CA LEU A 256 -18.86 -6.06 8.12
C LEU A 256 -19.71 -6.85 9.13
N ALA A 257 -19.55 -8.16 9.19
CA ALA A 257 -20.28 -9.02 10.14
C ALA A 257 -19.98 -8.63 11.59
N LEU A 258 -18.71 -8.30 11.91
CA LEU A 258 -18.31 -7.86 13.24
C LEU A 258 -18.88 -6.48 13.59
N VAL A 259 -18.93 -5.54 12.65
CA VAL A 259 -19.61 -4.25 12.86
C VAL A 259 -21.10 -4.43 13.05
N CYS A 260 -21.76 -5.27 12.25
CA CYS A 260 -23.17 -5.60 12.41
C CYS A 260 -23.46 -6.27 13.77
N LEU A 261 -22.58 -7.16 14.21
CA LEU A 261 -22.69 -7.79 15.52
C LEU A 261 -22.73 -6.73 16.63
N VAL A 262 -21.85 -5.74 16.58
CA VAL A 262 -21.82 -4.66 17.60
C VAL A 262 -22.99 -3.71 17.45
N LEU A 263 -23.43 -3.37 16.23
CA LEU A 263 -24.53 -2.43 16.00
C LEU A 263 -25.92 -3.00 16.32
N PHE A 264 -26.14 -4.30 16.08
CA PHE A 264 -27.48 -4.90 16.09
C PHE A 264 -27.70 -5.94 17.19
N THR A 265 -26.71 -6.19 18.05
CA THR A 265 -26.84 -7.12 19.18
C THR A 265 -26.58 -6.43 20.52
N PRO A 266 -26.93 -7.05 21.65
CA PRO A 266 -26.65 -6.52 22.97
C PRO A 266 -25.17 -6.26 23.26
N VAL A 267 -24.24 -6.79 22.46
CA VAL A 267 -22.81 -6.49 22.54
C VAL A 267 -22.55 -4.99 22.41
N GLY A 268 -23.36 -4.26 21.62
CA GLY A 268 -23.26 -2.81 21.46
C GLY A 268 -23.38 -2.01 22.76
N ILE A 269 -24.09 -2.54 23.74
CA ILE A 269 -24.26 -1.91 25.07
C ILE A 269 -22.87 -1.71 25.74
N ALA A 270 -21.98 -2.69 25.62
CA ALA A 270 -20.61 -2.58 26.14
C ALA A 270 -19.80 -1.48 25.46
N PHE A 271 -20.20 -1.07 24.24
CA PHE A 271 -19.56 0.02 23.48
C PHE A 271 -20.30 1.37 23.65
N GLY A 272 -21.33 1.43 24.50
CA GLY A 272 -22.17 2.63 24.65
C GLY A 272 -23.03 2.93 23.43
N LEU A 273 -23.31 1.93 22.60
CA LEU A 273 -24.14 2.12 21.39
C LEU A 273 -25.61 1.89 21.73
N VAL A 274 -26.46 2.63 21.01
CA VAL A 274 -27.92 2.56 21.13
C VAL A 274 -28.54 2.19 19.77
N THR A 275 -29.73 1.59 19.82
CA THR A 275 -30.49 1.34 18.59
C THR A 275 -30.97 2.65 17.99
N LEU A 276 -30.76 2.82 16.69
CA LEU A 276 -31.13 4.00 15.94
C LEU A 276 -32.48 3.77 15.21
N PRO A 277 -33.25 4.84 14.94
CA PRO A 277 -34.34 4.79 13.97
C PRO A 277 -33.82 4.36 12.60
N TRP A 278 -34.64 3.67 11.80
CA TRP A 278 -34.21 3.11 10.50
C TRP A 278 -33.79 4.18 9.49
N GLU A 279 -34.36 5.38 9.59
CA GLU A 279 -34.00 6.55 8.76
C GLU A 279 -32.53 6.94 8.94
N LEU A 280 -31.99 6.84 10.16
CA LEU A 280 -30.61 7.13 10.45
C LEU A 280 -29.66 6.07 9.87
N TYR A 281 -30.05 4.79 9.87
CA TYR A 281 -29.28 3.75 9.19
C TYR A 281 -29.21 4.00 7.69
N LEU A 282 -30.29 4.41 7.04
CA LEU A 282 -30.30 4.76 5.62
C LEU A 282 -29.44 5.99 5.33
N LEU A 283 -29.55 7.03 6.14
CA LEU A 283 -28.68 8.21 6.02
C LEU A 283 -27.21 7.83 6.18
N GLY A 284 -26.88 7.03 7.19
CA GLY A 284 -25.53 6.56 7.41
C GLY A 284 -24.98 5.78 6.23
N LEU A 285 -25.75 4.85 5.66
CA LEU A 285 -25.36 4.13 4.44
C LEU A 285 -25.12 5.08 3.26
N GLY A 286 -25.95 6.14 3.10
CA GLY A 286 -25.71 7.17 2.10
C GLY A 286 -24.36 7.88 2.29
N LEU A 287 -24.05 8.29 3.53
CA LEU A 287 -22.80 8.96 3.86
C LEU A 287 -21.57 8.06 3.65
N ILE A 288 -21.69 6.77 3.92
CA ILE A 288 -20.61 5.77 3.72
C ILE A 288 -20.25 5.60 2.23
N LEU A 289 -21.21 5.81 1.32
CA LEU A 289 -20.97 5.71 -0.12
C LEU A 289 -20.30 6.96 -0.73
N VAL A 290 -20.34 8.10 -0.05
CA VAL A 290 -19.76 9.36 -0.54
C VAL A 290 -18.26 9.21 -0.84
N PRO A 291 -17.42 8.63 0.03
CA PRO A 291 -15.99 8.43 -0.25
C PRO A 291 -15.74 7.59 -1.50
N LEU A 292 -16.55 6.54 -1.72
CA LEU A 292 -16.45 5.72 -2.94
C LEU A 292 -16.65 6.57 -4.20
N LEU A 293 -17.72 7.36 -4.22
CA LEU A 293 -18.05 8.21 -5.37
C LEU A 293 -16.98 9.28 -5.60
N VAL A 294 -16.55 9.97 -4.54
CA VAL A 294 -15.52 11.02 -4.62
C VAL A 294 -14.20 10.43 -5.14
N MET A 295 -13.79 9.27 -4.64
CA MET A 295 -12.54 8.62 -5.05
C MET A 295 -12.60 8.14 -6.50
N GLU A 296 -13.69 7.49 -6.90
CA GLU A 296 -13.86 7.04 -8.29
C GLU A 296 -13.90 8.21 -9.29
N ILE A 297 -14.62 9.29 -8.96
CA ILE A 297 -14.64 10.50 -9.78
C ILE A 297 -13.21 11.09 -9.86
N SER A 298 -12.49 11.18 -8.74
CA SER A 298 -11.13 11.70 -8.69
C SER A 298 -10.16 10.87 -9.55
N LYS A 299 -10.29 9.55 -9.56
CA LYS A 299 -9.51 8.63 -10.41
C LYS A 299 -9.84 8.83 -11.90
N VAL A 300 -11.11 8.97 -12.24
CA VAL A 300 -11.57 9.16 -13.63
C VAL A 300 -11.08 10.51 -14.20
N ILE A 301 -11.13 11.58 -13.40
CA ILE A 301 -10.68 12.93 -13.78
C ILE A 301 -9.14 13.02 -13.79
N GLY A 302 -8.44 12.04 -13.22
CA GLY A 302 -6.98 12.00 -13.15
C GLY A 302 -6.36 12.90 -12.09
N LEU A 303 -7.14 13.34 -11.08
CA LEU A 303 -6.64 14.09 -9.94
C LEU A 303 -5.71 13.24 -9.03
N ILE A 304 -5.90 11.92 -9.03
CA ILE A 304 -5.14 10.94 -8.25
C ILE A 304 -4.03 10.29 -9.11
N ARG A 305 -3.79 10.77 -10.32
CA ARG A 305 -2.71 10.26 -11.16
C ARG A 305 -1.38 10.76 -10.63
N HIS A 306 -0.54 9.88 -10.08
CA HIS A 306 0.87 10.19 -9.89
C HIS A 306 1.49 10.46 -11.27
N ARG A 307 1.86 11.71 -11.52
CA ARG A 307 2.71 12.09 -12.66
C ARG A 307 4.12 11.61 -12.33
N HIS A 308 4.50 10.47 -12.91
CA HIS A 308 5.89 10.02 -12.99
C HIS A 308 6.63 10.71 -14.15
#